data_74f0d1946f40881eedf9c77a1900738d
#
_entry.id   74f0d1946f40881eedf9c77a1900738d
#
_cell.length_a   1.000
_cell.length_b   1.000
_cell.length_c   1.000
_cell.angle_alpha   90.00
_cell.angle_beta   90.00
_cell.angle_gamma   90.00
#
_symmetry.space_group_name_H-M   'P 1'
#
loop_
_entity.id
_entity.type
_entity.pdbx_description
1 polymer ?
#
loop_
_entity_poly.entity_id
_entity_poly.type
_entity_poly.pdbx_seq_one_letter_code
_entity_poly.pdbx_strand_id
1 'polypeptide(L)'
;MKVAVSGLNNTDNPAPGIPVIKGIQAKNEIVGFSYDANEPGNYMQMTGKTYLMPYPSLGFAELKNRLEYIQEKEGLDAVIPCLDAELPLYIKYQDEIEAMGIKLCLPSLKNFELRNKNKLDKLSQELKITYPKTYEVSSVSELVECTKTSNFPLMVKGNYYKAYMSYNLESAIDNFYKISNEWGFPVLVQEVVTGEELNLVGVGDGKGELKGAVAIKKLTTTEIGKIWTGVTIQNDKMMQMAKDFVALTKWKGPFELECIVNMNQVFMIEINPRFPAWVHFATEIGVNLPQMVVDIMEGVESEPILKYPQNKMYVRYTQELVTDFTDYMQLLSKKEL
;
A
#
# COMPACT_ATOMS: atom_id res chain seq x y z
N MET A 1 6.57 9.39 20.42
CA MET A 1 5.69 10.31 19.68
C MET A 1 4.23 10.01 19.92
N LYS A 2 3.34 11.01 19.72
CA LYS A 2 1.90 10.80 19.54
C LYS A 2 1.61 10.69 18.05
N VAL A 3 1.25 9.49 17.60
CA VAL A 3 1.16 9.13 16.16
C VAL A 3 -0.27 8.79 15.79
N ALA A 4 -0.84 9.49 14.83
CA ALA A 4 -2.11 9.11 14.25
C ALA A 4 -1.91 8.07 13.14
N VAL A 5 -2.76 7.04 13.10
CA VAL A 5 -2.72 5.95 12.11
C VAL A 5 -4.10 5.74 11.53
N SER A 6 -4.21 5.74 10.21
CA SER A 6 -5.48 5.46 9.51
C SER A 6 -5.61 3.99 9.10
N GLY A 7 -6.77 3.64 8.52
CA GLY A 7 -7.00 2.29 8.01
C GLY A 7 -7.26 1.27 9.10
N LEU A 8 -8.26 1.53 9.94
CA LEU A 8 -8.63 0.71 11.08
C LEU A 8 -9.56 -0.46 10.70
N ASN A 9 -9.87 -0.63 9.42
CA ASN A 9 -10.64 -1.77 8.92
C ASN A 9 -9.84 -3.07 9.05
N ASN A 10 -10.37 -4.04 9.78
CA ASN A 10 -9.75 -5.35 9.98
C ASN A 10 -10.74 -6.49 9.66
N THR A 11 -11.45 -6.35 8.54
CA THR A 11 -12.39 -7.36 8.02
C THR A 11 -11.68 -8.32 7.05
N ASP A 12 -12.44 -9.00 6.20
CA ASP A 12 -11.97 -9.82 5.07
C ASP A 12 -11.18 -9.00 4.02
N ASN A 13 -11.44 -7.69 3.95
CA ASN A 13 -10.65 -6.73 3.18
C ASN A 13 -9.81 -5.82 4.11
N PRO A 14 -8.79 -6.35 4.80
CA PRO A 14 -8.09 -5.64 5.85
C PRO A 14 -7.28 -4.46 5.32
N ALA A 15 -7.30 -3.38 6.09
CA ALA A 15 -6.41 -2.25 5.89
C ALA A 15 -5.11 -2.39 6.73
N PRO A 16 -4.05 -1.65 6.41
CA PRO A 16 -2.77 -1.77 7.11
C PRO A 16 -2.72 -1.15 8.51
N GLY A 17 -3.67 -0.31 8.90
CA GLY A 17 -3.59 0.48 10.13
C GLY A 17 -3.38 -0.35 11.39
N ILE A 18 -4.19 -1.39 11.61
CA ILE A 18 -4.03 -2.28 12.78
C ILE A 18 -2.67 -2.97 12.81
N PRO A 19 -2.16 -3.58 11.71
CA PRO A 19 -0.79 -4.06 11.63
C PRO A 19 0.29 -3.02 11.92
N VAL A 20 0.12 -1.78 11.47
CA VAL A 20 1.04 -0.67 11.76
C VAL A 20 1.02 -0.32 13.25
N ILE A 21 -0.17 -0.14 13.84
CA ILE A 21 -0.33 0.16 15.27
C ILE A 21 0.36 -0.90 16.13
N LYS A 22 0.18 -2.19 15.83
CA LYS A 22 0.86 -3.29 16.54
C LYS A 22 2.39 -3.16 16.52
N GLY A 23 2.95 -2.59 15.45
CA GLY A 23 4.38 -2.37 15.33
C GLY A 23 4.92 -1.19 16.15
N ILE A 24 4.10 -0.19 16.45
CA ILE A 24 4.56 1.07 17.06
C ILE A 24 4.01 1.36 18.46
N GLN A 25 2.88 0.76 18.86
CA GLN A 25 2.18 1.07 20.11
C GLN A 25 3.00 0.86 21.39
N ALA A 26 4.03 0.02 21.36
CA ALA A 26 4.88 -0.23 22.53
C ALA A 26 5.75 0.97 22.92
N LYS A 27 5.99 1.91 21.99
CA LYS A 27 6.85 3.08 22.18
C LYS A 27 6.17 4.41 21.91
N ASN A 28 4.94 4.39 21.40
CA ASN A 28 4.24 5.57 20.94
C ASN A 28 2.81 5.60 21.48
N GLU A 29 2.29 6.81 21.71
CA GLU A 29 0.88 7.05 21.94
C GLU A 29 0.13 7.05 20.60
N ILE A 30 -0.96 6.30 20.51
CA ILE A 30 -1.66 6.08 19.24
C ILE A 30 -3.00 6.80 19.22
N VAL A 31 -3.22 7.55 18.15
CA VAL A 31 -4.52 8.11 17.79
C VAL A 31 -5.05 7.40 16.54
N GLY A 32 -6.27 6.93 16.58
CA GLY A 32 -6.90 6.24 15.46
C GLY A 32 -7.59 7.22 14.50
N PHE A 33 -7.32 7.10 13.20
CA PHE A 33 -8.07 7.77 12.14
C PHE A 33 -8.93 6.75 11.41
N SER A 34 -10.24 6.89 11.52
CA SER A 34 -11.23 5.99 10.93
C SER A 34 -12.09 6.73 9.91
N TYR A 35 -12.57 6.01 8.92
CA TYR A 35 -13.49 6.57 7.92
C TYR A 35 -14.92 6.02 8.07
N ASP A 36 -15.09 4.99 8.87
CA ASP A 36 -16.41 4.39 9.13
C ASP A 36 -16.49 3.93 10.58
N ALA A 37 -17.60 4.25 11.25
CA ALA A 37 -17.85 3.80 12.62
C ALA A 37 -17.92 2.26 12.74
N ASN A 38 -18.13 1.53 11.65
CA ASN A 38 -18.13 0.07 11.61
C ASN A 38 -16.72 -0.55 11.51
N GLU A 39 -15.65 0.24 11.36
CA GLU A 39 -14.30 -0.31 11.34
C GLU A 39 -13.96 -0.96 12.69
N PRO A 40 -13.59 -2.27 12.73
CA PRO A 40 -13.35 -2.99 13.99
C PRO A 40 -12.26 -2.38 14.86
N GLY A 41 -11.24 -1.76 14.22
CA GLY A 41 -10.13 -1.13 14.93
C GLY A 41 -10.54 0.03 15.84
N ASN A 42 -11.70 0.65 15.62
CA ASN A 42 -12.25 1.68 16.49
C ASN A 42 -12.46 1.18 17.94
N TYR A 43 -12.68 -0.13 18.09
CA TYR A 43 -13.10 -0.76 19.35
C TYR A 43 -12.07 -1.76 19.90
N MET A 44 -10.92 -1.92 19.23
CA MET A 44 -9.89 -2.90 19.63
C MET A 44 -9.02 -2.45 20.82
N GLN A 45 -9.29 -1.28 21.41
CA GLN A 45 -8.53 -0.70 22.54
C GLN A 45 -7.03 -0.58 22.27
N MET A 46 -6.66 -0.33 21.01
CA MET A 46 -5.27 -0.16 20.58
C MET A 46 -4.90 1.32 20.38
N THR A 47 -5.90 2.18 20.47
CA THR A 47 -5.77 3.65 20.32
C THR A 47 -6.18 4.33 21.61
N GLY A 48 -5.53 5.40 21.99
CA GLY A 48 -5.94 6.23 23.12
C GLY A 48 -7.20 7.04 22.81
N LYS A 49 -7.31 7.48 21.57
CA LYS A 49 -8.45 8.19 20.98
C LYS A 49 -8.66 7.77 19.54
N THR A 50 -9.91 7.83 19.08
CA THR A 50 -10.26 7.58 17.67
C THR A 50 -11.10 8.71 17.12
N TYR A 51 -10.79 9.15 15.90
CA TYR A 51 -11.47 10.24 15.20
C TYR A 51 -12.02 9.76 13.85
N LEU A 52 -13.29 10.04 13.57
CA LEU A 52 -13.82 9.90 12.21
C LEU A 52 -13.29 11.03 11.34
N MET A 53 -12.65 10.64 10.25
CA MET A 53 -12.08 11.54 9.26
C MET A 53 -13.05 11.80 8.11
N PRO A 54 -12.98 12.98 7.47
CA PRO A 54 -13.73 13.21 6.24
C PRO A 54 -13.22 12.29 5.13
N TYR A 55 -14.12 11.78 4.29
CA TYR A 55 -13.71 10.99 3.13
C TYR A 55 -12.77 11.79 2.22
N PRO A 56 -11.72 11.16 1.67
CA PRO A 56 -10.75 11.85 0.80
C PRO A 56 -11.38 12.56 -0.41
N SER A 57 -12.52 12.06 -0.90
CA SER A 57 -13.28 12.68 -1.99
C SER A 57 -13.83 14.07 -1.67
N LEU A 58 -13.91 14.46 -0.41
CA LEU A 58 -14.33 15.82 0.01
C LEU A 58 -13.21 16.85 -0.15
N GLY A 59 -11.99 16.40 -0.42
CA GLY A 59 -10.85 17.26 -0.73
C GLY A 59 -10.07 17.74 0.49
N PHE A 60 -9.01 18.52 0.19
CA PHE A 60 -8.03 18.91 1.21
C PHE A 60 -8.58 19.88 2.26
N ALA A 61 -9.50 20.77 1.90
CA ALA A 61 -10.04 21.74 2.86
C ALA A 61 -10.72 21.05 4.06
N GLU A 62 -11.50 20.00 3.80
CA GLU A 62 -12.15 19.23 4.87
C GLU A 62 -11.14 18.42 5.69
N LEU A 63 -10.14 17.81 5.02
CA LEU A 63 -9.04 17.14 5.71
C LEU A 63 -8.27 18.10 6.61
N LYS A 64 -7.92 19.28 6.09
CA LYS A 64 -7.19 20.31 6.81
C LYS A 64 -7.94 20.76 8.07
N ASN A 65 -9.20 21.17 7.93
CA ASN A 65 -10.04 21.59 9.05
C ASN A 65 -10.11 20.51 10.14
N ARG A 66 -10.20 19.22 9.72
CA ARG A 66 -10.25 18.11 10.67
C ARG A 66 -8.91 17.87 11.36
N LEU A 67 -7.81 17.96 10.63
CA LEU A 67 -6.45 17.85 11.19
C LEU A 67 -6.16 18.99 12.17
N GLU A 68 -6.50 20.23 11.84
CA GLU A 68 -6.34 21.40 12.73
C GLU A 68 -7.11 21.20 14.06
N TYR A 69 -8.36 20.74 13.97
CA TYR A 69 -9.16 20.43 15.16
C TYR A 69 -8.53 19.34 16.05
N ILE A 70 -8.02 18.26 15.43
CA ILE A 70 -7.41 17.15 16.17
C ILE A 70 -6.04 17.59 16.70
N GLN A 71 -5.29 18.39 15.95
CA GLN A 71 -3.99 18.91 16.37
C GLN A 71 -4.13 19.81 17.61
N GLU A 72 -5.15 20.66 17.65
CA GLU A 72 -5.43 21.51 18.82
C GLU A 72 -5.78 20.69 20.07
N LYS A 73 -6.52 19.57 19.88
CA LYS A 73 -6.92 18.69 20.99
C LYS A 73 -5.82 17.76 21.48
N GLU A 74 -5.09 17.15 20.55
CA GLU A 74 -4.21 16.02 20.85
C GLU A 74 -2.73 16.39 20.80
N GLY A 75 -2.33 17.39 20.01
CA GLY A 75 -0.92 17.69 19.81
C GLY A 75 -0.19 16.53 19.11
N LEU A 76 -0.64 16.16 17.93
CA LEU A 76 -0.04 15.07 17.14
C LEU A 76 1.38 15.42 16.72
N ASP A 77 2.31 14.49 16.87
CA ASP A 77 3.67 14.60 16.33
C ASP A 77 3.73 14.13 14.86
N ALA A 78 2.93 13.13 14.50
CA ALA A 78 2.99 12.53 13.17
C ALA A 78 1.69 11.86 12.74
N VAL A 79 1.54 11.63 11.43
CA VAL A 79 0.48 10.81 10.83
C VAL A 79 1.10 9.76 9.92
N ILE A 80 0.64 8.52 10.02
CA ILE A 80 0.93 7.42 9.09
C ILE A 80 -0.35 7.07 8.33
N PRO A 81 -0.58 7.64 7.14
CA PRO A 81 -1.72 7.31 6.31
C PRO A 81 -1.51 5.92 5.68
N CYS A 82 -2.53 5.06 5.78
CA CYS A 82 -2.45 3.66 5.39
C CYS A 82 -3.36 3.26 4.22
N LEU A 83 -4.16 4.18 3.68
CA LEU A 83 -5.12 3.89 2.63
C LEU A 83 -4.76 4.56 1.31
N ASP A 84 -4.83 3.82 0.21
CA ASP A 84 -4.54 4.33 -1.14
C ASP A 84 -5.37 5.56 -1.51
N ALA A 85 -6.62 5.64 -1.03
CA ALA A 85 -7.53 6.74 -1.32
C ALA A 85 -7.14 8.07 -0.67
N GLU A 86 -6.49 8.04 0.48
CA GLU A 86 -6.11 9.26 1.22
C GLU A 86 -4.71 9.78 0.84
N LEU A 87 -3.81 8.90 0.41
CA LEU A 87 -2.42 9.24 0.09
C LEU A 87 -2.26 10.42 -0.87
N PRO A 88 -3.07 10.57 -1.94
CA PRO A 88 -2.95 11.72 -2.83
C PRO A 88 -3.07 13.07 -2.14
N LEU A 89 -3.95 13.19 -1.13
CA LEU A 89 -4.12 14.42 -0.36
C LEU A 89 -2.92 14.66 0.55
N TYR A 90 -2.51 13.65 1.33
CA TYR A 90 -1.35 13.78 2.23
C TYR A 90 -0.05 14.10 1.47
N ILE A 91 0.18 13.47 0.32
CA ILE A 91 1.38 13.69 -0.49
C ILE A 91 1.36 15.06 -1.17
N LYS A 92 0.21 15.45 -1.75
CA LYS A 92 0.10 16.73 -2.47
C LYS A 92 0.22 17.93 -1.55
N TYR A 93 -0.28 17.82 -0.33
CA TYR A 93 -0.35 18.91 0.65
C TYR A 93 0.57 18.64 1.86
N GLN A 94 1.66 17.91 1.64
CA GLN A 94 2.60 17.55 2.72
C GLN A 94 3.13 18.79 3.42
N ASP A 95 3.52 19.83 2.69
CA ASP A 95 4.10 21.05 3.26
C ASP A 95 3.11 21.77 4.18
N GLU A 96 1.82 21.85 3.81
CA GLU A 96 0.79 22.47 4.63
C GLU A 96 0.51 21.65 5.89
N ILE A 97 0.55 20.33 5.81
CA ILE A 97 0.36 19.45 6.97
C ILE A 97 1.57 19.54 7.90
N GLU A 98 2.79 19.55 7.37
CA GLU A 98 4.01 19.70 8.15
C GLU A 98 4.10 21.08 8.81
N ALA A 99 3.53 22.13 8.19
CA ALA A 99 3.40 23.46 8.80
C ALA A 99 2.48 23.50 10.04
N MET A 100 1.60 22.50 10.22
CA MET A 100 0.81 22.32 11.45
C MET A 100 1.60 21.63 12.57
N GLY A 101 2.86 21.26 12.34
CA GLY A 101 3.69 20.50 13.28
C GLY A 101 3.54 18.97 13.15
N ILE A 102 2.78 18.48 12.17
CA ILE A 102 2.50 17.06 11.96
C ILE A 102 3.51 16.49 10.94
N LYS A 103 4.38 15.61 11.38
CA LYS A 103 5.40 14.98 10.52
C LYS A 103 4.80 13.91 9.64
N LEU A 104 5.33 13.77 8.41
CA LEU A 104 4.97 12.76 7.43
C LEU A 104 6.21 12.04 6.90
N CYS A 105 6.08 10.75 6.65
CA CYS A 105 7.11 9.93 6.00
C CYS A 105 6.52 9.32 4.73
N LEU A 106 6.45 10.14 3.68
CA LEU A 106 5.79 9.85 2.41
C LEU A 106 6.72 10.15 1.23
N PRO A 107 6.55 9.48 0.09
CA PRO A 107 7.27 9.80 -1.13
C PRO A 107 6.86 11.17 -1.67
N SER A 108 7.71 11.77 -2.49
CA SER A 108 7.32 12.94 -3.27
C SER A 108 6.19 12.61 -4.26
N LEU A 109 5.42 13.61 -4.69
CA LEU A 109 4.36 13.42 -5.69
C LEU A 109 4.90 12.75 -6.97
N LYS A 110 6.08 13.14 -7.43
CA LYS A 110 6.77 12.53 -8.58
C LYS A 110 6.99 11.03 -8.37
N ASN A 111 7.45 10.63 -7.19
CA ASN A 111 7.69 9.22 -6.88
C ASN A 111 6.37 8.45 -6.70
N PHE A 112 5.39 9.06 -6.05
CA PHE A 112 4.06 8.47 -5.90
C PHE A 112 3.43 8.13 -7.25
N GLU A 113 3.61 8.96 -8.25
CA GLU A 113 3.11 8.70 -9.60
C GLU A 113 3.79 7.53 -10.32
N LEU A 114 4.96 7.04 -9.85
CA LEU A 114 5.61 5.85 -10.42
C LEU A 114 4.77 4.58 -10.26
N ARG A 115 3.81 4.58 -9.31
CA ARG A 115 2.85 3.48 -9.16
C ARG A 115 1.89 3.32 -10.34
N ASN A 116 1.76 4.34 -11.20
CA ASN A 116 0.92 4.27 -12.37
C ASN A 116 1.47 3.20 -13.32
N LYS A 117 0.63 2.24 -13.67
CA LYS A 117 1.05 1.06 -14.44
C LYS A 117 1.68 1.41 -15.78
N ASN A 118 1.30 2.54 -16.38
CA ASN A 118 1.90 3.04 -17.62
C ASN A 118 3.32 3.64 -17.43
N LYS A 119 3.77 3.88 -16.18
CA LYS A 119 5.12 4.36 -15.88
C LYS A 119 6.07 3.22 -15.47
N LEU A 120 5.53 2.02 -15.20
CA LEU A 120 6.31 0.89 -14.71
C LEU A 120 7.30 0.33 -15.76
N ASP A 121 6.98 0.41 -17.04
CA ASP A 121 7.88 -0.03 -18.09
C ASP A 121 9.19 0.77 -18.06
N LYS A 122 9.11 2.10 -18.07
CA LYS A 122 10.27 2.98 -17.99
C LYS A 122 11.07 2.78 -16.71
N LEU A 123 10.40 2.70 -15.56
CA LEU A 123 11.05 2.44 -14.28
C LEU A 123 11.76 1.09 -14.28
N SER A 124 11.14 0.06 -14.86
CA SER A 124 11.73 -1.27 -14.95
C SER A 124 12.99 -1.29 -15.81
N GLN A 125 13.01 -0.53 -16.91
CA GLN A 125 14.21 -0.36 -17.73
C GLN A 125 15.34 0.32 -16.93
N GLU A 126 15.04 1.38 -16.18
CA GLU A 126 16.01 2.07 -15.34
C GLU A 126 16.56 1.16 -14.21
N LEU A 127 15.72 0.30 -13.66
CA LEU A 127 16.09 -0.72 -12.65
C LEU A 127 16.72 -1.99 -13.25
N LYS A 128 16.81 -2.10 -14.58
CA LYS A 128 17.31 -3.28 -15.30
C LYS A 128 16.58 -4.57 -14.94
N ILE A 129 15.28 -4.47 -14.68
CA ILE A 129 14.38 -5.61 -14.46
C ILE A 129 13.41 -5.75 -15.62
N THR A 130 12.74 -6.89 -15.68
CA THR A 130 11.78 -7.14 -16.76
C THR A 130 10.40 -6.56 -16.38
N TYR A 131 9.73 -6.00 -17.38
CA TYR A 131 8.33 -5.62 -17.27
C TYR A 131 7.51 -6.39 -18.31
N PRO A 132 6.32 -6.90 -17.98
CA PRO A 132 5.48 -7.57 -18.95
C PRO A 132 5.09 -6.60 -20.07
N LYS A 133 5.19 -7.04 -21.32
CA LYS A 133 4.84 -6.20 -22.47
C LYS A 133 3.40 -5.70 -22.31
N THR A 134 3.24 -4.39 -22.32
CA THR A 134 1.98 -3.71 -22.01
C THR A 134 1.66 -2.69 -23.09
N TYR A 135 0.41 -2.66 -23.51
CA TYR A 135 -0.14 -1.70 -24.47
C TYR A 135 -1.20 -0.85 -23.80
N GLU A 136 -1.20 0.43 -24.10
CA GLU A 136 -2.31 1.33 -23.77
C GLU A 136 -3.26 1.39 -24.95
N VAL A 137 -4.54 1.10 -24.72
CA VAL A 137 -5.56 1.06 -25.77
C VAL A 137 -6.78 1.90 -25.36
N SER A 138 -7.25 2.72 -26.28
CA SER A 138 -8.42 3.59 -26.10
C SER A 138 -9.59 3.19 -27.03
N SER A 139 -9.38 2.21 -27.88
CA SER A 139 -10.40 1.69 -28.80
C SER A 139 -10.27 0.18 -29.02
N VAL A 140 -11.34 -0.45 -29.45
CA VAL A 140 -11.35 -1.87 -29.86
C VAL A 140 -10.41 -2.10 -31.04
N SER A 141 -10.27 -1.12 -31.94
CA SER A 141 -9.32 -1.22 -33.07
C SER A 141 -7.89 -1.35 -32.61
N GLU A 142 -7.46 -0.54 -31.63
CA GLU A 142 -6.13 -0.62 -31.01
C GLU A 142 -5.95 -1.94 -30.24
N LEU A 143 -7.00 -2.40 -29.54
CA LEU A 143 -7.00 -3.70 -28.89
C LEU A 143 -6.73 -4.84 -29.90
N VAL A 144 -7.44 -4.84 -31.03
CA VAL A 144 -7.24 -5.84 -32.10
C VAL A 144 -5.82 -5.78 -32.66
N GLU A 145 -5.29 -4.56 -32.89
CA GLU A 145 -3.90 -4.44 -33.37
C GLU A 145 -2.88 -5.00 -32.40
N CYS A 146 -3.02 -4.75 -31.10
CA CYS A 146 -2.07 -5.29 -30.13
C CYS A 146 -2.12 -6.83 -30.04
N THR A 147 -3.28 -7.46 -30.30
CA THR A 147 -3.41 -8.94 -30.30
C THR A 147 -2.72 -9.60 -31.51
N LYS A 148 -2.39 -8.85 -32.57
CA LYS A 148 -1.62 -9.39 -33.71
C LYS A 148 -0.15 -9.66 -33.35
N THR A 149 0.37 -8.96 -32.33
CA THR A 149 1.78 -9.03 -31.91
C THR A 149 1.94 -9.65 -30.52
N SER A 150 0.88 -10.12 -29.91
CA SER A 150 0.85 -10.73 -28.58
C SER A 150 0.05 -12.03 -28.61
N ASN A 151 0.42 -12.98 -27.76
CA ASN A 151 -0.25 -14.27 -27.63
C ASN A 151 -1.23 -14.26 -26.45
N PHE A 152 -2.38 -14.89 -26.64
CA PHE A 152 -3.27 -15.20 -25.53
C PHE A 152 -2.69 -16.30 -24.62
N PRO A 153 -3.00 -16.26 -23.31
CA PRO A 153 -3.88 -15.33 -22.63
C PRO A 153 -3.26 -13.94 -22.44
N LEU A 154 -4.12 -12.91 -22.40
CA LEU A 154 -3.76 -11.52 -22.11
C LEU A 154 -4.49 -11.03 -20.87
N MET A 155 -3.89 -10.10 -20.15
CA MET A 155 -4.52 -9.42 -19.03
C MET A 155 -5.05 -8.07 -19.49
N VAL A 156 -6.36 -7.84 -19.34
CA VAL A 156 -7.00 -6.55 -19.60
C VAL A 156 -7.20 -5.85 -18.25
N LYS A 157 -6.59 -4.67 -18.06
CA LYS A 157 -6.47 -3.99 -16.77
C LYS A 157 -6.92 -2.54 -16.83
N GLY A 158 -7.49 -2.05 -15.72
CA GLY A 158 -7.56 -0.62 -15.45
C GLY A 158 -6.18 -0.08 -15.02
N ASN A 159 -5.99 1.22 -15.15
CA ASN A 159 -4.73 1.85 -14.78
C ASN A 159 -4.43 1.70 -13.27
N TYR A 160 -5.45 1.69 -12.43
CA TYR A 160 -5.31 1.58 -10.97
C TYR A 160 -5.87 0.26 -10.42
N TYR A 161 -7.10 -0.09 -10.78
CA TYR A 161 -7.81 -1.22 -10.23
C TYR A 161 -8.33 -2.14 -11.31
N LYS A 162 -8.71 -3.37 -10.92
CA LYS A 162 -9.26 -4.43 -11.75
C LYS A 162 -8.28 -4.95 -12.81
N ALA A 163 -8.31 -6.25 -12.97
CA ALA A 163 -7.58 -6.98 -13.99
C ALA A 163 -8.37 -8.25 -14.33
N TYR A 164 -8.56 -8.50 -15.62
CA TYR A 164 -9.29 -9.66 -16.11
C TYR A 164 -8.44 -10.45 -17.09
N MET A 165 -8.35 -11.76 -16.88
CA MET A 165 -7.72 -12.67 -17.81
C MET A 165 -8.60 -12.83 -19.06
N SER A 166 -8.00 -12.74 -20.23
CA SER A 166 -8.66 -12.93 -21.53
C SER A 166 -7.95 -14.02 -22.31
N TYR A 167 -8.70 -15.02 -22.75
CA TYR A 167 -8.13 -16.20 -23.42
C TYR A 167 -8.27 -16.16 -24.95
N ASN A 168 -9.04 -15.20 -25.46
CA ASN A 168 -9.26 -14.95 -26.88
C ASN A 168 -9.69 -13.49 -27.07
N LEU A 169 -9.83 -13.08 -28.35
CA LEU A 169 -10.18 -11.70 -28.71
C LEU A 169 -11.58 -11.30 -28.19
N GLU A 170 -12.54 -12.19 -28.22
CA GLU A 170 -13.91 -11.92 -27.76
C GLU A 170 -13.90 -11.57 -26.26
N SER A 171 -13.28 -12.41 -25.43
CA SER A 171 -13.14 -12.15 -23.99
C SER A 171 -12.32 -10.89 -23.70
N ALA A 172 -11.34 -10.55 -24.56
CA ALA A 172 -10.57 -9.33 -24.41
C ALA A 172 -11.40 -8.07 -24.69
N ILE A 173 -12.27 -8.11 -25.70
CA ILE A 173 -13.20 -7.02 -26.03
C ILE A 173 -14.23 -6.83 -24.89
N ASP A 174 -14.79 -7.91 -24.38
CA ASP A 174 -15.74 -7.85 -23.25
C ASP A 174 -15.09 -7.21 -22.01
N ASN A 175 -13.88 -7.62 -21.69
CA ASN A 175 -13.15 -7.09 -20.55
C ASN A 175 -12.67 -5.65 -20.77
N PHE A 176 -12.36 -5.27 -22.02
CA PHE A 176 -12.07 -3.87 -22.38
C PHE A 176 -13.29 -2.97 -22.08
N TYR A 177 -14.49 -3.37 -22.48
CA TYR A 177 -15.70 -2.58 -22.19
C TYR A 177 -16.03 -2.55 -20.68
N LYS A 178 -15.84 -3.66 -19.95
CA LYS A 178 -16.03 -3.66 -18.49
C LYS A 178 -15.11 -2.63 -17.82
N ILE A 179 -13.81 -2.65 -18.18
CA ILE A 179 -12.82 -1.72 -17.62
C ILE A 179 -13.10 -0.28 -18.04
N SER A 180 -13.31 -0.03 -19.34
CA SER A 180 -13.52 1.33 -19.85
C SER A 180 -14.79 1.99 -19.31
N ASN A 181 -15.86 1.23 -19.09
CA ASN A 181 -17.10 1.73 -18.52
C ASN A 181 -16.97 2.09 -17.03
N GLU A 182 -16.18 1.35 -16.28
CA GLU A 182 -15.99 1.55 -14.84
C GLU A 182 -14.88 2.57 -14.51
N TRP A 183 -13.77 2.56 -15.27
CA TRP A 183 -12.54 3.28 -14.97
C TRP A 183 -12.08 4.26 -16.06
N GLY A 184 -12.74 4.30 -17.20
CA GLY A 184 -12.35 5.15 -18.33
C GLY A 184 -11.15 4.62 -19.11
N PHE A 185 -10.47 5.53 -19.82
CA PHE A 185 -9.34 5.25 -20.69
C PHE A 185 -8.04 5.87 -20.15
N PRO A 186 -6.84 5.36 -20.55
CA PRO A 186 -6.64 4.15 -21.36
C PRO A 186 -6.91 2.86 -20.59
N VAL A 187 -7.27 1.80 -21.32
CA VAL A 187 -7.27 0.42 -20.81
C VAL A 187 -5.91 -0.19 -21.13
N LEU A 188 -5.35 -0.96 -20.20
CA LEU A 188 -4.06 -1.64 -20.38
C LEU A 188 -4.28 -3.08 -20.82
N VAL A 189 -3.55 -3.50 -21.86
CA VAL A 189 -3.49 -4.88 -22.33
C VAL A 189 -2.08 -5.39 -22.14
N GLN A 190 -1.91 -6.40 -21.32
CA GLN A 190 -0.60 -6.88 -20.87
C GLN A 190 -0.44 -8.38 -21.11
N GLU A 191 0.75 -8.79 -21.55
CA GLU A 191 1.12 -10.20 -21.63
C GLU A 191 1.09 -10.84 -20.24
N VAL A 192 0.57 -12.08 -20.17
CA VAL A 192 0.52 -12.83 -18.92
C VAL A 192 1.88 -13.46 -18.64
N VAL A 193 2.45 -13.08 -17.52
CA VAL A 193 3.66 -13.73 -17.02
C VAL A 193 3.25 -14.83 -16.04
N THR A 194 3.77 -16.03 -16.28
CA THR A 194 3.59 -17.17 -15.38
C THR A 194 4.78 -17.24 -14.43
N GLY A 195 4.53 -17.48 -13.14
CA GLY A 195 5.58 -17.57 -12.13
C GLY A 195 5.01 -17.59 -10.72
N GLU A 196 5.88 -17.38 -9.74
CA GLU A 196 5.49 -17.26 -8.33
C GLU A 196 5.18 -15.80 -8.00
N GLU A 197 4.04 -15.56 -7.37
CA GLU A 197 3.70 -14.24 -6.84
C GLU A 197 4.44 -14.00 -5.53
N LEU A 198 5.34 -13.04 -5.55
CA LEU A 198 6.15 -12.62 -4.41
C LEU A 198 5.91 -11.15 -4.12
N ASN A 199 5.81 -10.81 -2.84
CA ASN A 199 5.69 -9.44 -2.39
C ASN A 199 6.90 -9.07 -1.52
N LEU A 200 7.39 -7.86 -1.67
CA LEU A 200 8.40 -7.28 -0.80
C LEU A 200 7.88 -5.98 -0.21
N VAL A 201 7.80 -5.91 1.12
CA VAL A 201 7.56 -4.65 1.83
C VAL A 201 8.87 -4.06 2.27
N GLY A 202 9.02 -2.74 2.16
CA GLY A 202 10.23 -2.04 2.59
C GLY A 202 9.96 -0.62 3.06
N VAL A 203 11.00 0.00 3.61
CA VAL A 203 11.01 1.40 4.03
C VAL A 203 12.27 2.09 3.50
N GLY A 204 12.08 3.16 2.74
CA GLY A 204 13.15 4.03 2.28
C GLY A 204 13.28 5.28 3.15
N ASP A 205 14.50 5.79 3.32
CA ASP A 205 14.82 6.93 4.18
C ASP A 205 14.62 8.31 3.53
N GLY A 206 14.31 8.34 2.22
CA GLY A 206 14.26 9.58 1.43
C GLY A 206 15.61 10.09 0.92
N LYS A 207 16.72 9.47 1.35
CA LYS A 207 18.08 9.82 0.94
C LYS A 207 18.68 8.78 -0.03
N GLY A 208 18.04 7.62 -0.16
CA GLY A 208 18.41 6.53 -1.06
C GLY A 208 18.86 5.26 -0.35
N GLU A 209 18.68 5.17 0.94
CA GLU A 209 18.95 3.97 1.71
C GLU A 209 17.68 3.18 2.00
N LEU A 210 17.69 1.87 1.76
CA LEU A 210 16.65 0.93 2.16
C LEU A 210 16.89 0.54 3.63
N LYS A 211 16.06 1.06 4.54
CA LYS A 211 16.21 0.85 6.00
C LYS A 211 15.78 -0.52 6.46
N GLY A 212 14.82 -1.12 5.80
CA GLY A 212 14.37 -2.47 6.10
C GLY A 212 13.51 -3.03 4.98
N ALA A 213 13.54 -4.35 4.81
CA ALA A 213 12.67 -5.03 3.87
C ALA A 213 12.46 -6.50 4.25
N VAL A 214 11.26 -7.01 3.92
CA VAL A 214 10.88 -8.42 4.06
C VAL A 214 10.16 -8.87 2.79
N ALA A 215 10.58 -10.01 2.24
CA ALA A 215 9.92 -10.64 1.11
C ALA A 215 9.13 -11.88 1.55
N ILE A 216 7.95 -12.04 0.97
CA ILE A 216 7.08 -13.20 1.20
C ILE A 216 6.55 -13.77 -0.12
N LYS A 217 6.26 -15.08 -0.08
CA LYS A 217 5.49 -15.76 -1.12
C LYS A 217 4.04 -15.87 -0.65
N LYS A 218 3.09 -15.45 -1.51
CA LYS A 218 1.66 -15.67 -1.30
C LYS A 218 1.36 -17.17 -1.41
N LEU A 219 0.73 -17.76 -0.39
CA LEU A 219 0.27 -19.15 -0.43
C LEU A 219 -1.22 -19.22 -0.75
N THR A 220 -2.02 -18.38 -0.08
CA THR A 220 -3.43 -18.19 -0.37
C THR A 220 -3.80 -16.72 -0.31
N THR A 221 -4.82 -16.34 -1.08
CA THR A 221 -5.33 -14.96 -1.12
C THR A 221 -6.83 -14.93 -0.87
N THR A 222 -7.35 -13.76 -0.51
CA THR A 222 -8.78 -13.46 -0.57
C THR A 222 -9.26 -13.37 -2.02
N GLU A 223 -10.57 -13.32 -2.25
CA GLU A 223 -11.15 -13.13 -3.60
C GLU A 223 -10.66 -11.87 -4.31
N ILE A 224 -10.27 -10.85 -3.56
CA ILE A 224 -9.72 -9.58 -4.07
C ILE A 224 -8.19 -9.56 -4.14
N GLY A 225 -7.51 -10.72 -3.99
CA GLY A 225 -6.07 -10.88 -4.16
C GLY A 225 -5.21 -10.48 -2.95
N LYS A 226 -5.80 -10.14 -1.79
CA LYS A 226 -5.02 -9.85 -0.57
C LYS A 226 -4.50 -11.12 0.07
N ILE A 227 -3.29 -11.07 0.61
CA ILE A 227 -2.64 -12.23 1.24
C ILE A 227 -3.43 -12.69 2.47
N TRP A 228 -3.85 -13.96 2.44
CA TRP A 228 -4.45 -14.65 3.58
C TRP A 228 -3.43 -15.50 4.33
N THR A 229 -2.63 -16.26 3.57
CA THR A 229 -1.46 -16.95 4.11
C THR A 229 -0.23 -16.66 3.26
N GLY A 230 0.93 -16.62 3.89
CA GLY A 230 2.19 -16.38 3.22
C GLY A 230 3.36 -16.97 3.99
N VAL A 231 4.50 -17.05 3.34
CA VAL A 231 5.73 -17.56 3.95
C VAL A 231 6.90 -16.63 3.61
N THR A 232 7.77 -16.37 4.60
CA THR A 232 8.99 -15.59 4.35
C THR A 232 9.95 -16.35 3.46
N ILE A 233 10.47 -15.65 2.47
CA ILE A 233 11.46 -16.16 1.52
C ILE A 233 12.65 -15.23 1.47
N GLN A 234 13.77 -15.72 0.97
CA GLN A 234 14.87 -14.88 0.49
C GLN A 234 14.90 -14.93 -1.02
N ASN A 235 14.96 -13.75 -1.62
CA ASN A 235 15.20 -13.60 -3.05
C ASN A 235 16.16 -12.43 -3.25
N ASP A 236 17.42 -12.74 -3.56
CA ASP A 236 18.47 -11.73 -3.63
C ASP A 236 18.23 -10.73 -4.77
N LYS A 237 17.57 -11.16 -5.86
CA LYS A 237 17.24 -10.26 -6.98
C LYS A 237 16.16 -9.26 -6.60
N MET A 238 15.10 -9.70 -5.89
CA MET A 238 14.08 -8.79 -5.36
C MET A 238 14.67 -7.82 -4.33
N MET A 239 15.54 -8.31 -3.46
CA MET A 239 16.21 -7.46 -2.47
C MET A 239 17.11 -6.42 -3.14
N GLN A 240 17.86 -6.82 -4.19
CA GLN A 240 18.68 -5.88 -4.95
C GLN A 240 17.81 -4.88 -5.70
N MET A 241 16.72 -5.33 -6.35
CA MET A 241 15.74 -4.44 -6.99
C MET A 241 15.17 -3.41 -6.02
N ALA A 242 14.82 -3.81 -4.79
CA ALA A 242 14.30 -2.87 -3.79
C ALA A 242 15.36 -1.84 -3.36
N LYS A 243 16.63 -2.24 -3.22
CA LYS A 243 17.74 -1.30 -2.97
C LYS A 243 17.91 -0.32 -4.12
N ASP A 244 17.94 -0.82 -5.35
CA ASP A 244 18.11 0.02 -6.55
C ASP A 244 16.92 0.96 -6.73
N PHE A 245 15.69 0.49 -6.47
CA PHE A 245 14.48 1.31 -6.46
C PHE A 245 14.57 2.47 -5.48
N VAL A 246 14.94 2.20 -4.22
CA VAL A 246 15.09 3.25 -3.20
C VAL A 246 16.25 4.18 -3.54
N ALA A 247 17.38 3.66 -4.01
CA ALA A 247 18.55 4.46 -4.40
C ALA A 247 18.25 5.39 -5.58
N LEU A 248 17.55 4.88 -6.61
CA LEU A 248 17.18 5.63 -7.82
C LEU A 248 16.15 6.73 -7.51
N THR A 249 15.10 6.37 -6.80
CA THR A 249 13.95 7.25 -6.57
C THR A 249 14.12 8.17 -5.37
N LYS A 250 15.05 7.89 -4.46
CA LYS A 250 15.12 8.51 -3.13
C LYS A 250 13.78 8.37 -2.40
N TRP A 251 13.22 7.16 -2.46
CA TRP A 251 11.92 6.88 -1.86
C TRP A 251 11.94 7.16 -0.36
N LYS A 252 10.97 7.94 0.13
CA LYS A 252 10.77 8.21 1.55
C LYS A 252 9.52 7.48 2.04
N GLY A 253 9.65 6.71 3.10
CA GLY A 253 8.54 6.00 3.73
C GLY A 253 8.29 4.59 3.22
N PRO A 254 7.13 4.00 3.57
CA PRO A 254 6.80 2.63 3.26
C PRO A 254 6.47 2.41 1.78
N PHE A 255 6.72 1.19 1.32
CA PHE A 255 6.27 0.71 0.02
C PHE A 255 6.13 -0.81 0.02
N GLU A 256 5.32 -1.32 -0.90
CA GLU A 256 5.27 -2.74 -1.24
C GLU A 256 5.49 -2.88 -2.74
N LEU A 257 6.39 -3.77 -3.14
CA LEU A 257 6.60 -4.18 -4.53
C LEU A 257 5.95 -5.55 -4.73
N GLU A 258 4.98 -5.62 -5.63
CA GLU A 258 4.39 -6.88 -6.07
C GLU A 258 5.09 -7.37 -7.32
N CYS A 259 5.55 -8.60 -7.29
CA CYS A 259 6.35 -9.18 -8.35
C CYS A 259 5.86 -10.57 -8.75
N ILE A 260 6.08 -10.92 -10.01
CA ILE A 260 6.06 -12.31 -10.45
C ILE A 260 7.51 -12.72 -10.71
N VAL A 261 7.92 -13.86 -10.15
CA VAL A 261 9.26 -14.39 -10.35
C VAL A 261 9.16 -15.68 -11.13
N ASN A 262 9.82 -15.70 -12.28
CA ASN A 262 9.90 -16.85 -13.17
C ASN A 262 11.38 -17.20 -13.40
N MET A 263 11.77 -18.45 -13.04
CA MET A 263 13.16 -18.88 -13.08
C MET A 263 14.10 -17.86 -12.39
N ASN A 264 14.79 -17.05 -13.21
CA ASN A 264 15.74 -16.07 -12.75
C ASN A 264 15.34 -14.62 -13.06
N GLN A 265 14.12 -14.39 -13.52
CA GLN A 265 13.63 -13.07 -13.88
C GLN A 265 12.63 -12.58 -12.82
N VAL A 266 12.73 -11.31 -12.47
CA VAL A 266 11.78 -10.62 -11.60
C VAL A 266 11.01 -9.62 -12.47
N PHE A 267 9.69 -9.76 -12.48
CA PHE A 267 8.77 -8.86 -13.14
C PHE A 267 8.05 -8.03 -12.09
N MET A 268 8.29 -6.75 -12.04
CA MET A 268 7.57 -5.84 -11.16
C MET A 268 6.17 -5.57 -11.73
N ILE A 269 5.14 -5.89 -10.98
CA ILE A 269 3.75 -5.78 -11.42
C ILE A 269 3.07 -4.54 -10.88
N GLU A 270 3.38 -4.18 -9.62
CA GLU A 270 2.72 -3.07 -8.94
C GLU A 270 3.60 -2.49 -7.82
N ILE A 271 3.44 -1.18 -7.59
CA ILE A 271 4.01 -0.46 -6.45
C ILE A 271 2.86 0.04 -5.60
N ASN A 272 2.79 -0.41 -4.36
CA ASN A 272 1.89 0.13 -3.35
C ASN A 272 2.67 1.12 -2.47
N PRO A 273 2.36 2.43 -2.48
CA PRO A 273 3.12 3.47 -1.75
C PRO A 273 2.72 3.55 -0.27
N ARG A 274 2.52 2.44 0.34
CA ARG A 274 2.06 2.27 1.73
C ARG A 274 2.44 0.90 2.26
N PHE A 275 2.23 0.69 3.56
CA PHE A 275 2.32 -0.64 4.14
C PHE A 275 1.23 -1.59 3.63
N PRO A 276 1.53 -2.88 3.43
CA PRO A 276 0.50 -3.89 3.24
C PRO A 276 -0.15 -4.31 4.56
N ALA A 277 -1.34 -4.88 4.48
CA ALA A 277 -2.08 -5.37 5.65
C ALA A 277 -1.42 -6.56 6.38
N TRP A 278 -0.32 -7.09 5.87
CA TRP A 278 0.49 -8.14 6.49
C TRP A 278 1.76 -7.62 7.17
N VAL A 279 1.98 -6.30 7.21
CA VAL A 279 3.26 -5.71 7.67
C VAL A 279 3.63 -6.08 9.11
N HIS A 280 2.67 -6.36 9.99
CA HIS A 280 2.96 -6.83 11.35
C HIS A 280 3.74 -8.16 11.38
N PHE A 281 3.57 -8.99 10.36
CA PHE A 281 4.40 -10.19 10.21
C PHE A 281 5.90 -9.87 10.12
N ALA A 282 6.27 -8.80 9.42
CA ALA A 282 7.66 -8.34 9.40
C ALA A 282 8.15 -7.94 10.81
N THR A 283 7.31 -7.28 11.60
CA THR A 283 7.60 -6.93 13.00
C THR A 283 7.84 -8.18 13.86
N GLU A 284 6.98 -9.18 13.77
CA GLU A 284 7.05 -10.43 14.56
C GLU A 284 8.32 -11.25 14.25
N ILE A 285 8.88 -11.12 13.07
CA ILE A 285 10.14 -11.80 12.70
C ILE A 285 11.39 -10.94 12.91
N GLY A 286 11.26 -9.79 13.58
CA GLY A 286 12.37 -8.93 13.99
C GLY A 286 12.68 -7.77 13.05
N VAL A 287 11.85 -7.50 12.03
CA VAL A 287 12.01 -6.34 11.14
C VAL A 287 10.84 -5.39 11.32
N ASN A 288 10.92 -4.52 12.32
CA ASN A 288 9.82 -3.61 12.65
C ASN A 288 9.79 -2.39 11.73
N LEU A 289 9.27 -2.59 10.51
CA LEU A 289 9.16 -1.55 9.49
C LEU A 289 8.29 -0.35 9.90
N PRO A 290 7.14 -0.53 10.60
CA PRO A 290 6.39 0.60 11.11
C PRO A 290 7.18 1.49 12.07
N GLN A 291 7.97 0.91 12.99
CA GLN A 291 8.80 1.68 13.89
C GLN A 291 9.92 2.43 13.14
N MET A 292 10.50 1.83 12.08
CA MET A 292 11.50 2.53 11.25
C MET A 292 10.94 3.80 10.61
N VAL A 293 9.65 3.81 10.23
CA VAL A 293 8.98 5.02 9.73
C VAL A 293 8.92 6.09 10.82
N VAL A 294 8.58 5.72 12.04
CA VAL A 294 8.58 6.64 13.20
C VAL A 294 9.99 7.16 13.48
N ASP A 295 10.99 6.27 13.50
CA ASP A 295 12.40 6.64 13.74
C ASP A 295 12.91 7.64 12.67
N ILE A 296 12.53 7.45 11.39
CA ILE A 296 12.86 8.41 10.31
C ILE A 296 12.22 9.77 10.57
N MET A 297 10.97 9.84 11.03
CA MET A 297 10.29 11.09 11.36
C MET A 297 10.89 11.78 12.59
N GLU A 298 11.45 11.02 13.53
CA GLU A 298 12.20 11.53 14.68
C GLU A 298 13.61 11.96 14.32
N GLY A 299 14.14 11.55 13.17
CA GLY A 299 15.53 11.76 12.79
C GLY A 299 16.50 10.83 13.49
N VAL A 300 16.02 9.70 13.97
CA VAL A 300 16.84 8.65 14.58
C VAL A 300 17.55 7.85 13.48
N GLU A 301 18.85 7.84 13.51
CA GLU A 301 19.63 7.00 12.59
C GLU A 301 19.70 5.55 13.13
N SER A 302 19.51 4.59 12.24
CA SER A 302 19.58 3.18 12.54
C SER A 302 20.22 2.43 11.38
N GLU A 303 20.89 1.32 11.69
CA GLU A 303 21.43 0.43 10.66
C GLU A 303 20.31 -0.29 9.92
N PRO A 304 20.47 -0.54 8.61
CA PRO A 304 19.48 -1.27 7.81
C PRO A 304 19.28 -2.72 8.28
N ILE A 305 18.03 -3.16 8.40
CA ILE A 305 17.69 -4.55 8.73
C ILE A 305 17.14 -5.24 7.47
N LEU A 306 18.01 -5.97 6.77
CA LEU A 306 17.70 -6.67 5.52
C LEU A 306 17.83 -8.20 5.63
N LYS A 307 18.20 -8.70 6.83
CA LYS A 307 18.26 -10.13 7.12
C LYS A 307 17.16 -10.48 8.11
N TYR A 308 16.43 -11.53 7.84
CA TYR A 308 15.31 -12.01 8.66
C TYR A 308 15.18 -13.53 8.56
N PRO A 309 14.49 -14.18 9.53
CA PRO A 309 14.22 -15.61 9.50
C PRO A 309 13.37 -16.00 8.28
N GLN A 310 13.80 -17.07 7.61
CA GLN A 310 13.06 -17.64 6.47
C GLN A 310 12.14 -18.76 6.92
N ASN A 311 11.23 -19.18 6.03
CA ASN A 311 10.27 -20.26 6.27
C ASN A 311 9.38 -19.99 7.50
N LYS A 312 9.17 -18.71 7.86
CA LYS A 312 8.15 -18.31 8.82
C LYS A 312 6.82 -18.15 8.09
N MET A 313 5.76 -18.66 8.67
CA MET A 313 4.44 -18.65 8.06
C MET A 313 3.57 -17.56 8.67
N TYR A 314 2.95 -16.76 7.81
CA TYR A 314 1.88 -15.83 8.15
C TYR A 314 0.54 -16.52 7.88
N VAL A 315 -0.35 -16.48 8.86
CA VAL A 315 -1.72 -16.97 8.74
C VAL A 315 -2.66 -15.90 9.29
N ARG A 316 -3.55 -15.41 8.45
CA ARG A 316 -4.64 -14.53 8.89
C ARG A 316 -5.77 -15.37 9.45
N TYR A 317 -6.37 -14.88 10.50
CA TYR A 317 -7.60 -15.45 11.06
C TYR A 317 -8.57 -14.32 11.42
N THR A 318 -9.84 -14.65 11.52
CA THR A 318 -10.89 -13.73 11.98
C THR A 318 -11.14 -13.93 13.47
N GLN A 319 -11.49 -12.85 14.14
CA GLN A 319 -11.83 -12.85 15.56
C GLN A 319 -13.06 -11.96 15.77
N GLU A 320 -13.94 -12.40 16.64
CA GLU A 320 -15.09 -11.61 17.08
C GLU A 320 -14.67 -10.59 18.15
N LEU A 321 -15.27 -9.41 18.11
CA LEU A 321 -15.10 -8.36 19.10
C LEU A 321 -16.46 -7.97 19.67
N VAL A 322 -16.57 -7.97 20.99
CA VAL A 322 -17.76 -7.47 21.70
C VAL A 322 -17.41 -6.11 22.30
N THR A 323 -18.21 -5.10 22.00
CA THR A 323 -18.04 -3.73 22.51
C THR A 323 -19.39 -3.13 22.89
N ASP A 324 -19.38 -1.99 23.57
CA ASP A 324 -20.59 -1.29 23.95
C ASP A 324 -21.20 -0.52 22.78
N PHE A 325 -22.50 -0.66 22.59
CA PHE A 325 -23.21 0.10 21.55
C PHE A 325 -23.15 1.62 21.78
N THR A 326 -22.95 2.05 23.02
CA THR A 326 -22.74 3.46 23.37
C THR A 326 -21.50 4.05 22.70
N ASP A 327 -20.41 3.29 22.57
CA ASP A 327 -19.18 3.74 21.91
C ASP A 327 -19.42 3.97 20.41
N TYR A 328 -20.16 3.04 19.78
CA TYR A 328 -20.57 3.20 18.38
C TYR A 328 -21.42 4.46 18.18
N MET A 329 -22.42 4.69 19.05
CA MET A 329 -23.26 5.88 18.98
C MET A 329 -22.51 7.17 19.28
N GLN A 330 -21.52 7.13 20.18
CA GLN A 330 -20.65 8.27 20.44
C GLN A 330 -19.82 8.61 19.22
N LEU A 331 -19.20 7.63 18.58
CA LEU A 331 -18.38 7.84 17.40
C LEU A 331 -19.20 8.43 16.24
N LEU A 332 -20.43 7.96 16.04
CA LEU A 332 -21.34 8.51 15.03
C LEU A 332 -21.74 9.97 15.32
N SER A 333 -22.08 10.27 16.56
CA SER A 333 -22.64 11.58 16.93
C SER A 333 -21.60 12.65 17.13
N LYS A 334 -20.48 12.32 17.81
CA LYS A 334 -19.40 13.27 18.13
C LYS A 334 -18.24 13.20 17.16
N LYS A 335 -18.19 12.16 16.30
CA LYS A 335 -17.06 11.85 15.39
C LYS A 335 -15.73 11.61 16.14
N GLU A 336 -15.80 11.23 17.39
CA GLU A 336 -14.64 10.91 18.25
C GLU A 336 -15.01 9.92 19.37
N LEU A 337 -14.07 9.06 19.72
CA LEU A 337 -14.17 8.06 20.80
C LEU A 337 -12.91 8.09 21.67
#